data_a95e1d8de5163638f1f1680951e94460
#
_entry.id   a95e1d8de5163638f1f1680951e94460
#
_cell.length_a   1.000
_cell.length_b   1.000
_cell.length_c   1.000
_cell.angle_alpha   90.00
_cell.angle_beta   90.00
_cell.angle_gamma   90.00
#
_symmetry.space_group_name_H-M   'P 1'
#
loop_
_entity.id
_entity.type
_entity.pdbx_description
1 polymer ?
#
loop_
_entity_poly.entity_id
_entity_poly.type
_entity_poly.pdbx_seq_one_letter_code
_entity_poly.pdbx_strand_id
1 'polypeptide(L)'
;MVNLWKKYDSKKTYDEYLNSDHKLRRQAVIISHILERHGIKKLNEIEKNCASTINARGINFRVYSSGKKLQEKKWPLDIIPRIILKKDWAKVSKGLLQRVKALNFFIDDVYNCLLYTSPSPRDPNR
;
A
#
# COMPACT_ATOMS: atom_id res chain seq x y z
N MET A 1 -17.68 -13.89 -22.08
CA MET A 1 -16.98 -13.27 -20.94
C MET A 1 -16.24 -12.03 -21.39
N VAL A 2 -16.40 -10.93 -20.71
CA VAL A 2 -15.65 -9.70 -21.02
C VAL A 2 -14.24 -9.89 -20.49
N ASN A 3 -13.26 -9.97 -21.38
CA ASN A 3 -11.86 -10.05 -20.96
C ASN A 3 -11.43 -8.67 -20.47
N LEU A 4 -11.39 -8.46 -19.17
CA LEU A 4 -10.99 -7.20 -18.51
C LEU A 4 -9.55 -6.81 -18.87
N TRP A 5 -8.71 -7.78 -19.16
CA TRP A 5 -7.28 -7.63 -19.34
C TRP A 5 -6.85 -7.34 -20.79
N LYS A 6 -7.78 -7.43 -21.77
CA LYS A 6 -7.45 -7.31 -23.19
C LYS A 6 -6.80 -5.98 -23.59
N LYS A 7 -7.14 -4.89 -22.89
CA LYS A 7 -6.60 -3.55 -23.14
C LYS A 7 -5.61 -3.08 -22.06
N TYR A 8 -5.32 -3.94 -21.11
CA TYR A 8 -4.43 -3.60 -20.01
C TYR A 8 -2.97 -3.81 -20.43
N ASP A 9 -2.13 -2.79 -20.23
CA ASP A 9 -0.70 -2.83 -20.51
C ASP A 9 0.09 -2.59 -19.22
N SER A 10 0.88 -3.57 -18.80
CA SER A 10 1.76 -3.50 -17.63
C SER A 10 3.03 -2.67 -17.86
N LYS A 11 3.21 -2.09 -19.04
CA LYS A 11 4.36 -1.21 -19.42
C LYS A 11 5.73 -1.79 -19.06
N LYS A 12 5.92 -3.09 -19.22
CA LYS A 12 7.15 -3.83 -18.87
C LYS A 12 7.50 -3.84 -17.37
N THR A 13 6.58 -3.43 -16.50
CA THR A 13 6.75 -3.56 -15.05
C THR A 13 6.28 -4.92 -14.57
N TYR A 14 6.68 -5.31 -13.34
CA TYR A 14 6.12 -6.51 -12.73
C TYR A 14 4.64 -6.29 -12.46
N ASP A 15 3.83 -7.22 -12.93
CA ASP A 15 2.39 -7.25 -12.69
C ASP A 15 1.99 -8.52 -11.95
N GLU A 16 1.08 -8.42 -11.00
CA GLU A 16 0.64 -9.53 -10.14
C GLU A 16 -0.35 -10.45 -10.86
N TYR A 17 -1.10 -9.90 -11.84
CA TYR A 17 -2.13 -10.61 -12.58
C TYR A 17 -1.62 -11.21 -13.87
N LEU A 18 -0.81 -10.45 -14.63
CA LEU A 18 -0.31 -10.87 -15.92
C LEU A 18 1.19 -11.16 -15.91
N ASN A 19 1.62 -12.09 -16.74
CA ASN A 19 3.03 -12.30 -17.04
C ASN A 19 3.45 -11.46 -18.27
N SER A 20 4.72 -11.55 -18.65
CA SER A 20 5.28 -10.88 -19.84
C SER A 20 4.55 -11.20 -21.16
N ASP A 21 3.89 -12.36 -21.23
CA ASP A 21 3.16 -12.82 -22.41
C ASP A 21 1.68 -12.45 -22.37
N HIS A 22 1.29 -11.51 -21.50
CA HIS A 22 -0.11 -11.13 -21.25
C HIS A 22 -1.05 -12.29 -20.85
N LYS A 23 -0.49 -13.35 -20.25
CA LYS A 23 -1.27 -14.47 -19.71
C LYS A 23 -1.45 -14.31 -18.22
N LEU A 24 -2.62 -14.69 -17.72
CA LEU A 24 -2.91 -14.68 -16.28
C LEU A 24 -1.92 -15.56 -15.52
N ARG A 25 -1.35 -14.99 -14.47
CA ARG A 25 -0.55 -15.75 -13.52
C ARG A 25 -1.44 -16.71 -12.72
N ARG A 26 -0.90 -17.86 -12.36
CA ARG A 26 -1.63 -18.89 -11.61
C ARG A 26 -2.34 -18.36 -10.35
N GLN A 27 -1.70 -17.46 -9.62
CA GLN A 27 -2.26 -16.84 -8.42
C GLN A 27 -3.41 -15.87 -8.70
N ALA A 28 -3.49 -15.33 -9.91
CA ALA A 28 -4.49 -14.34 -10.29
C ALA A 28 -5.78 -14.96 -10.89
N VAL A 29 -5.73 -16.23 -11.27
CA VAL A 29 -6.84 -16.88 -12.03
C VAL A 29 -8.17 -16.77 -11.30
N ILE A 30 -8.22 -17.13 -10.03
CA ILE A 30 -9.48 -17.15 -9.26
C ILE A 30 -10.05 -15.74 -9.13
N ILE A 31 -9.20 -14.78 -8.75
CA ILE A 31 -9.62 -13.38 -8.56
C ILE A 31 -10.04 -12.77 -9.90
N SER A 32 -9.28 -13.03 -10.97
CA SER A 32 -9.62 -12.56 -12.30
C SER A 32 -11.01 -13.05 -12.74
N HIS A 33 -11.32 -14.33 -12.54
CA HIS A 33 -12.64 -14.86 -12.87
C HIS A 33 -13.77 -14.21 -12.05
N ILE A 34 -13.51 -13.90 -10.77
CA ILE A 34 -14.49 -13.18 -9.94
C ILE A 34 -14.72 -11.78 -10.50
N LEU A 35 -13.66 -11.04 -10.82
CA LEU A 35 -13.75 -9.70 -11.39
C LEU A 35 -14.47 -9.70 -12.75
N GLU A 36 -14.13 -10.65 -13.62
CA GLU A 36 -14.78 -10.81 -14.93
C GLU A 36 -16.27 -11.15 -14.82
N ARG A 37 -16.66 -11.96 -13.84
CA ARG A 37 -18.06 -12.29 -13.57
C ARG A 37 -18.88 -11.07 -13.19
N HIS A 38 -18.32 -10.16 -12.42
CA HIS A 38 -18.98 -8.91 -12.06
C HIS A 38 -19.07 -7.94 -13.24
N GLY A 39 -18.05 -7.90 -14.07
CA GLY A 39 -17.93 -6.98 -15.20
C GLY A 39 -17.68 -5.53 -14.79
N ILE A 40 -17.22 -4.72 -15.74
CA ILE A 40 -16.76 -3.34 -15.49
C ILE A 40 -17.86 -2.46 -14.87
N LYS A 41 -19.11 -2.59 -15.33
CA LYS A 41 -20.22 -1.76 -14.82
C LYS A 41 -20.44 -1.98 -13.32
N LYS A 42 -20.46 -3.26 -12.89
CA LYS A 42 -20.65 -3.59 -11.47
C LYS A 42 -19.44 -3.22 -10.62
N LEU A 43 -18.24 -3.39 -11.15
CA LEU A 43 -17.02 -2.96 -10.46
C LEU A 43 -17.02 -1.44 -10.22
N ASN A 44 -17.37 -0.63 -11.21
CA ASN A 44 -17.48 0.82 -11.06
C ASN A 44 -18.57 1.23 -10.04
N GLU A 45 -19.68 0.48 -9.96
CA GLU A 45 -20.70 0.70 -8.93
C GLU A 45 -20.17 0.39 -7.53
N ILE A 46 -19.44 -0.72 -7.37
CA ILE A 46 -18.82 -1.11 -6.11
C ILE A 46 -17.81 -0.04 -5.68
N GLU A 47 -16.96 0.44 -6.59
CA GLU A 47 -15.99 1.51 -6.31
C GLU A 47 -16.67 2.77 -5.76
N LYS A 48 -17.73 3.24 -6.44
CA LYS A 48 -18.51 4.41 -5.99
C LYS A 48 -19.15 4.19 -4.62
N ASN A 49 -19.70 3.02 -4.37
CA ASN A 49 -20.32 2.69 -3.08
C ASN A 49 -19.28 2.62 -1.96
N CYS A 50 -18.11 2.05 -2.22
CA CYS A 50 -16.99 2.04 -1.27
C CYS A 50 -16.52 3.47 -0.97
N ALA A 51 -16.31 4.29 -2.00
CA ALA A 51 -15.90 5.68 -1.82
C ALA A 51 -16.93 6.50 -1.01
N SER A 52 -18.22 6.30 -1.28
CA SER A 52 -19.31 6.92 -0.52
C SER A 52 -19.30 6.48 0.94
N THR A 53 -19.15 5.17 1.20
CA THR A 53 -19.11 4.61 2.56
C THR A 53 -17.91 5.11 3.36
N ILE A 54 -16.73 5.18 2.75
CA ILE A 54 -15.51 5.71 3.36
C ILE A 54 -15.71 7.18 3.75
N ASN A 55 -16.28 7.96 2.83
CA ASN A 55 -16.55 9.38 3.08
C ASN A 55 -17.59 9.58 4.20
N ALA A 56 -18.67 8.79 4.19
CA ALA A 56 -19.70 8.85 5.23
C ALA A 56 -19.19 8.47 6.62
N ARG A 57 -18.16 7.62 6.71
CA ARG A 57 -17.48 7.26 7.95
C ARG A 57 -16.43 8.26 8.40
N GLY A 58 -16.23 9.37 7.66
CA GLY A 58 -15.24 10.39 7.99
C GLY A 58 -13.78 9.93 7.85
N ILE A 59 -13.53 8.87 7.06
CA ILE A 59 -12.17 8.36 6.81
C ILE A 59 -11.52 9.22 5.73
N ASN A 60 -11.00 10.38 6.16
CA ASN A 60 -10.33 11.35 5.30
C ASN A 60 -8.92 11.59 5.84
N PHE A 61 -8.02 12.06 5.01
CA PHE A 61 -6.72 12.54 5.46
C PHE A 61 -6.49 13.98 5.06
N ARG A 62 -5.76 14.69 5.92
CA ARG A 62 -5.41 16.09 5.69
C ARG A 62 -4.01 16.19 5.14
N VAL A 63 -3.87 16.87 4.02
CA VAL A 63 -2.56 17.14 3.41
C VAL A 63 -2.12 18.54 3.79
N TYR A 64 -0.96 18.60 4.44
CA TYR A 64 -0.27 19.86 4.69
C TYR A 64 0.46 20.27 3.40
N SER A 65 0.04 21.36 2.80
CA SER A 65 0.76 21.96 1.68
C SER A 65 1.35 23.29 2.17
N SER A 66 2.63 23.49 1.93
CA SER A 66 3.34 24.71 2.30
C SER A 66 2.60 25.96 1.78
N GLY A 67 2.08 26.79 2.69
CA GLY A 67 1.41 28.06 2.37
C GLY A 67 -0.04 28.00 1.90
N LYS A 68 -0.70 26.84 1.93
CA LYS A 68 -2.12 26.70 1.55
C LYS A 68 -2.95 26.09 2.68
N LYS A 69 -4.25 26.45 2.72
CA LYS A 69 -5.21 25.86 3.66
C LYS A 69 -5.17 24.34 3.57
N LEU A 70 -5.25 23.68 4.73
CA LEU A 70 -5.46 22.24 4.88
C LEU A 70 -6.51 21.74 3.88
N GLN A 71 -6.12 20.86 2.97
CA GLN A 71 -7.05 20.23 2.05
C GLN A 71 -7.37 18.83 2.57
N GLU A 72 -8.65 18.57 2.81
CA GLU A 72 -9.13 17.21 3.05
C GLU A 72 -9.15 16.45 1.73
N LYS A 73 -8.44 15.33 1.70
CA LYS A 73 -8.47 14.39 0.57
C LYS A 73 -9.17 13.12 0.99
N LYS A 74 -10.00 12.61 0.09
CA LYS A 74 -10.64 11.32 0.24
C LYS A 74 -9.58 10.21 0.21
N TRP A 75 -9.77 9.19 1.03
CA TRP A 75 -8.92 8.00 0.99
C TRP A 75 -9.10 7.27 -0.34
N PRO A 76 -8.06 7.13 -1.16
CA PRO A 76 -8.17 6.36 -2.40
C PRO A 76 -8.25 4.87 -2.06
N LEU A 77 -9.29 4.21 -2.53
CA LEU A 77 -9.45 2.77 -2.42
C LEU A 77 -9.49 2.16 -3.82
N ASP A 78 -8.57 1.25 -4.08
CA ASP A 78 -8.62 0.39 -5.25
C ASP A 78 -9.45 -0.86 -4.90
N ILE A 79 -10.45 -1.16 -5.73
CA ILE A 79 -11.30 -2.34 -5.56
C ILE A 79 -10.67 -3.62 -6.11
N ILE A 80 -9.61 -3.49 -6.90
CA ILE A 80 -8.84 -4.63 -7.42
C ILE A 80 -7.79 -5.00 -6.37
N PRO A 81 -7.92 -6.18 -5.73
CA PRO A 81 -7.03 -6.54 -4.63
C PRO A 81 -5.61 -6.84 -5.13
N ARG A 82 -4.62 -6.41 -4.37
CA ARG A 82 -3.23 -6.80 -4.56
C ARG A 82 -3.03 -8.27 -4.18
N ILE A 83 -2.26 -9.00 -5.00
CA ILE A 83 -1.98 -10.41 -4.76
C ILE A 83 -0.57 -10.55 -4.20
N ILE A 84 -0.49 -10.90 -2.92
CA ILE A 84 0.79 -11.16 -2.25
C ILE A 84 0.88 -12.65 -1.96
N LEU A 85 1.86 -13.33 -2.54
CA LEU A 85 2.06 -14.75 -2.31
C LEU A 85 2.53 -15.01 -0.87
N LYS A 86 2.10 -16.13 -0.28
CA LYS A 86 2.47 -16.52 1.08
C LYS A 86 3.99 -16.52 1.32
N LYS A 87 4.77 -16.99 0.34
CA LYS A 87 6.24 -16.99 0.41
C LYS A 87 6.83 -15.57 0.46
N ASP A 88 6.27 -14.66 -0.33
CA ASP A 88 6.74 -13.29 -0.41
C ASP A 88 6.34 -12.53 0.86
N TRP A 89 5.12 -12.76 1.35
CA TRP A 89 4.67 -12.22 2.63
C TRP A 89 5.54 -12.70 3.80
N ALA A 90 5.89 -13.99 3.84
CA ALA A 90 6.77 -14.52 4.89
C ALA A 90 8.15 -13.85 4.89
N LYS A 91 8.72 -13.57 3.71
CA LYS A 91 9.98 -12.84 3.58
C LYS A 91 9.86 -11.38 4.03
N VAL A 92 8.81 -10.69 3.55
CA VAL A 92 8.57 -9.28 3.88
C VAL A 92 8.28 -9.11 5.37
N SER A 93 7.39 -9.92 5.93
CA SER A 93 7.02 -9.84 7.35
C SER A 93 8.22 -10.09 8.27
N LYS A 94 9.08 -11.08 7.95
CA LYS A 94 10.33 -11.31 8.70
C LYS A 94 11.24 -10.08 8.68
N GLY A 95 11.41 -9.46 7.50
CA GLY A 95 12.22 -8.25 7.37
C GLY A 95 11.63 -7.04 8.10
N LEU A 96 10.32 -6.87 8.07
CA LEU A 96 9.63 -5.80 8.80
C LEU A 96 9.74 -5.99 10.30
N LEU A 97 9.51 -7.20 10.81
CA LEU A 97 9.67 -7.52 12.23
C LEU A 97 11.08 -7.22 12.75
N GLN A 98 12.11 -7.57 11.95
CA GLN A 98 13.49 -7.24 12.29
C GLN A 98 13.70 -5.73 12.40
N ARG A 99 13.21 -4.95 11.45
CA ARG A 99 13.33 -3.48 11.46
C ARG A 99 12.59 -2.83 12.61
N VAL A 100 11.36 -3.28 12.88
CA VAL A 100 10.57 -2.77 14.01
C VAL A 100 11.26 -3.07 15.33
N LYS A 101 11.82 -4.26 15.52
CA LYS A 101 12.60 -4.59 16.71
C LYS A 101 13.83 -3.69 16.85
N ALA A 102 14.58 -3.49 15.76
CA ALA A 102 15.74 -2.61 15.78
C ALA A 102 15.38 -1.16 16.12
N LEU A 103 14.27 -0.64 15.57
CA LEU A 103 13.77 0.68 15.92
C LEU A 103 13.33 0.78 17.38
N ASN A 104 12.64 -0.23 17.90
CA ASN A 104 12.24 -0.24 19.30
C ASN A 104 13.45 -0.24 20.24
N PHE A 105 14.48 -1.04 19.96
CA PHE A 105 15.71 -1.02 20.73
C PHE A 105 16.43 0.33 20.64
N PHE A 106 16.47 0.92 19.45
CA PHE A 106 17.06 2.25 19.28
C PHE A 106 16.30 3.31 20.08
N ILE A 107 14.98 3.31 20.05
CA ILE A 107 14.13 4.23 20.81
C ILE A 107 14.35 4.02 22.33
N ASP A 108 14.33 2.78 22.77
CA ASP A 108 14.59 2.43 24.18
C ASP A 108 15.95 2.92 24.65
N ASP A 109 16.98 2.72 23.84
CA ASP A 109 18.33 3.16 24.13
C ASP A 109 18.44 4.70 24.18
N VAL A 110 17.81 5.41 23.24
CA VAL A 110 17.80 6.89 23.21
C VAL A 110 17.10 7.48 24.45
N TYR A 111 16.01 6.86 24.91
CA TYR A 111 15.22 7.42 26.02
C TYR A 111 15.69 6.92 27.40
N ASN A 112 16.25 5.73 27.50
CA ASN A 112 16.56 5.11 28.78
C ASN A 112 18.06 4.97 29.04
N CYS A 113 18.88 4.72 28.02
CA CYS A 113 20.30 4.44 28.18
C CYS A 113 21.21 5.61 27.78
N LEU A 114 20.72 6.53 26.94
CA LEU A 114 21.48 7.70 26.45
C LEU A 114 22.81 7.38 25.74
N LEU A 115 23.01 6.14 25.33
CA LEU A 115 24.26 5.70 24.69
C LEU A 115 24.51 6.34 23.32
N TYR A 116 23.41 6.72 22.63
CA TYR A 116 23.45 7.36 21.30
C TYR A 116 23.22 8.87 21.33
N THR A 117 23.24 9.51 22.48
CA THR A 117 23.32 10.97 22.51
C THR A 117 24.72 11.40 22.02
N SER A 118 24.84 11.46 20.70
CA SER A 118 26.01 12.10 20.09
C SER A 118 26.02 13.56 20.55
N PRO A 119 27.13 14.06 21.13
CA PRO A 119 27.21 15.46 21.51
C PRO A 119 26.92 16.30 20.26
N SER A 120 26.05 17.29 20.44
CA SER A 120 25.75 18.25 19.37
C SER A 120 27.08 18.86 18.88
N PRO A 121 27.25 19.04 17.55
CA PRO A 121 28.43 19.79 17.04
C PRO A 121 28.57 21.20 17.60
N ARG A 122 27.56 21.68 18.34
CA ARG A 122 27.55 22.98 19.02
C ARG A 122 27.81 22.88 20.54
N ASP A 123 28.20 21.73 21.05
CA ASP A 123 28.56 21.60 22.45
C ASP A 123 29.94 22.31 22.69
N PRO A 124 29.94 23.44 23.41
CA PRO A 124 31.17 24.23 23.61
C PRO A 124 32.16 23.57 24.58
N ASN A 125 31.84 22.42 25.19
CA ASN A 125 32.65 21.73 26.17
C ASN A 125 33.43 20.54 25.62
N ARG A 126 33.67 20.54 24.31
CA ARG A 126 34.55 19.56 23.65
C ARG A 126 35.81 20.19 23.15
#